data_9a73cdbb134482fb24cee10c09a211b7
#
_entry.id   9a73cdbb134482fb24cee10c09a211b7
#
_cell.length_a   1.000
_cell.length_b   1.000
_cell.length_c   1.000
_cell.angle_alpha   90.00
_cell.angle_beta   90.00
_cell.angle_gamma   90.00
#
_symmetry.space_group_name_H-M   'P 1'
#
loop_
_entity.id
_entity.type
_entity.pdbx_description
1 polymer ?
#
loop_
_entity_poly.entity_id
_entity_poly.type
_entity_poly.pdbx_seq_one_letter_code
_entity_poly.pdbx_strand_id
1 'polypeptide(L)'
;RDGVYAVGIADGRIAAISSEPLNGAETLDVSGLVVAPGFIDLHTHSPTPLGFRYQALDGVTTSLELEAGAFPIAAVGARLQEGSALNYGASTGYLSIRLELMQGTNLAEMMSGKGGADMGGPAFRERASAQQRAAMRSRLEEGLAQGGLGIGLPLDYISVAVDAEELQMVFEVAAAHDAPVFVHIRRGMAGDPAGLVEIIDMARKTGAPVHICHLQHSAMKGTGEFLAMIRRAREQGIDITTEMFPYNAGTTAISAAVFSRDWQAIFDISYQDVEWAATGERFDQGTWERKRREEPEGMVIHHYVKEAWTREALQEPGVMVVTDGTPAVSEEIGVPPQGIGSYARVLGRYVREEQVLDLPTALEKMTLLPARRLESVAPVFRRKGRLQEGADADITVFDPDGIIDRTTYREPFQASEGVRYLLVHGRFVVREGKFLEDARPGRLLTGRTP
;
A
#
# COMPACT_ATOMS: atom_id res chain seq x y z
N ARG A 1 -6.55 -24.94 -3.64
CA ARG A 1 -6.60 -26.38 -3.33
C ARG A 1 -5.92 -26.57 -1.98
N ASP A 2 -6.62 -27.15 -1.03
CA ASP A 2 -6.02 -27.60 0.23
C ASP A 2 -5.48 -29.02 0.01
N GLY A 3 -4.21 -29.25 0.34
CA GLY A 3 -3.59 -30.55 0.18
C GLY A 3 -2.08 -30.49 0.16
N VAL A 4 -1.45 -31.64 0.20
CA VAL A 4 0.01 -31.78 0.06
C VAL A 4 0.33 -31.95 -1.42
N TYR A 5 1.15 -31.02 -1.93
CA TYR A 5 1.52 -30.98 -3.34
C TYR A 5 3.01 -30.72 -3.50
N ALA A 6 3.60 -31.27 -4.55
CA ALA A 6 4.90 -30.84 -5.07
C ALA A 6 4.69 -29.69 -6.07
N VAL A 7 5.47 -28.63 -5.96
CA VAL A 7 5.43 -27.49 -6.88
C VAL A 7 6.74 -27.46 -7.66
N GLY A 8 6.66 -27.72 -8.96
CA GLY A 8 7.80 -27.65 -9.88
C GLY A 8 7.96 -26.25 -10.46
N ILE A 9 9.18 -25.71 -10.42
CA ILE A 9 9.53 -24.39 -10.93
C ILE A 9 10.55 -24.52 -12.05
N ALA A 10 10.28 -23.88 -13.18
CA ALA A 10 11.22 -23.77 -14.29
C ALA A 10 11.07 -22.39 -14.95
N ASP A 11 12.18 -21.79 -15.36
CA ASP A 11 12.23 -20.51 -16.10
C ASP A 11 11.43 -19.37 -15.44
N GLY A 12 11.46 -19.34 -14.10
CA GLY A 12 10.76 -18.32 -13.30
C GLY A 12 9.26 -18.47 -13.21
N ARG A 13 8.72 -19.66 -13.59
CA ARG A 13 7.30 -19.99 -13.58
C ARG A 13 7.00 -21.27 -12.83
N ILE A 14 5.77 -21.42 -12.37
CA ILE A 14 5.24 -22.69 -11.88
C ILE A 14 5.01 -23.57 -13.12
N ALA A 15 5.84 -24.62 -13.27
CA ALA A 15 5.81 -25.53 -14.39
C ALA A 15 4.85 -26.72 -14.15
N ALA A 16 4.69 -27.15 -12.88
CA ALA A 16 3.80 -28.23 -12.51
C ALA A 16 3.34 -28.12 -11.06
N ILE A 17 2.14 -28.62 -10.78
CA ILE A 17 1.61 -28.85 -9.42
C ILE A 17 1.10 -30.29 -9.38
N SER A 18 1.69 -31.15 -8.55
CA SER A 18 1.44 -32.60 -8.53
C SER A 18 1.20 -33.11 -7.12
N SER A 19 0.32 -34.07 -6.96
CA SER A 19 0.19 -34.87 -5.72
C SER A 19 1.31 -35.90 -5.56
N GLU A 20 2.02 -36.18 -6.66
CA GLU A 20 3.17 -37.08 -6.67
C GLU A 20 4.50 -36.28 -6.66
N PRO A 21 5.58 -36.84 -6.13
CA PRO A 21 6.88 -36.20 -6.16
C PRO A 21 7.32 -35.81 -7.57
N LEU A 22 7.91 -34.62 -7.72
CA LEU A 22 8.50 -34.14 -8.95
C LEU A 22 10.02 -34.28 -8.90
N ASN A 23 10.63 -34.63 -10.03
CA ASN A 23 12.09 -34.62 -10.17
C ASN A 23 12.58 -33.23 -10.61
N GLY A 24 13.57 -32.68 -9.92
CA GLY A 24 14.18 -31.40 -10.22
C GLY A 24 15.69 -31.43 -10.04
N ALA A 25 16.38 -30.39 -10.54
CA ALA A 25 17.80 -30.20 -10.29
C ALA A 25 18.11 -29.92 -8.81
N GLU A 26 17.19 -29.28 -8.12
CA GLU A 26 17.19 -29.04 -6.68
C GLU A 26 15.80 -29.38 -6.15
N THR A 27 15.72 -30.06 -5.02
CA THR A 27 14.47 -30.37 -4.32
C THR A 27 14.57 -29.83 -2.88
N LEU A 28 13.54 -29.11 -2.48
CA LEU A 28 13.42 -28.55 -1.13
C LEU A 28 12.25 -29.24 -0.41
N ASP A 29 12.55 -29.88 0.71
CA ASP A 29 11.50 -30.40 1.59
C ASP A 29 10.91 -29.26 2.44
N VAL A 30 9.63 -28.99 2.22
CA VAL A 30 8.86 -27.98 2.94
C VAL A 30 7.67 -28.63 3.68
N SER A 31 7.79 -29.88 4.03
CA SER A 31 6.78 -30.61 4.82
C SER A 31 6.49 -29.87 6.13
N GLY A 32 5.20 -29.73 6.46
CA GLY A 32 4.74 -28.96 7.63
C GLY A 32 4.68 -27.45 7.43
N LEU A 33 5.13 -26.94 6.28
CA LEU A 33 5.04 -25.52 5.94
C LEU A 33 3.87 -25.25 4.98
N VAL A 34 3.40 -24.01 4.96
CA VAL A 34 2.43 -23.54 3.98
C VAL A 34 3.19 -22.96 2.78
N VAL A 35 2.87 -23.46 1.58
CA VAL A 35 3.31 -22.88 0.31
C VAL A 35 2.16 -22.03 -0.23
N ALA A 36 2.36 -20.72 -0.31
CA ALA A 36 1.38 -19.74 -0.76
C ALA A 36 1.91 -18.96 -1.97
N PRO A 37 1.02 -18.33 -2.78
CA PRO A 37 1.48 -17.28 -3.68
C PRO A 37 2.19 -16.19 -2.89
N GLY A 38 3.18 -15.54 -3.48
CA GLY A 38 3.85 -14.41 -2.85
C GLY A 38 2.87 -13.25 -2.59
N PHE A 39 2.99 -12.61 -1.44
CA PHE A 39 2.09 -11.53 -1.04
C PHE A 39 2.31 -10.31 -1.93
N ILE A 40 1.23 -9.58 -2.20
CA ILE A 40 1.19 -8.39 -3.04
C ILE A 40 0.72 -7.22 -2.20
N ASP A 41 1.61 -6.27 -1.97
CA ASP A 41 1.32 -5.02 -1.28
C ASP A 41 0.96 -3.94 -2.31
N LEU A 42 -0.29 -3.45 -2.28
CA LEU A 42 -0.76 -2.41 -3.19
C LEU A 42 -0.41 -1.00 -2.69
N HIS A 43 -0.05 -0.87 -1.40
CA HIS A 43 0.08 0.41 -0.76
C HIS A 43 1.32 0.45 0.13
N THR A 44 2.41 0.88 -0.45
CA THR A 44 3.65 1.16 0.27
C THR A 44 4.28 2.45 -0.24
N HIS A 45 4.85 3.24 0.66
CA HIS A 45 5.70 4.38 0.32
C HIS A 45 7.19 4.06 0.47
N SER A 46 7.51 2.77 0.58
CA SER A 46 8.85 2.28 0.91
C SER A 46 9.57 1.51 -0.23
N PRO A 47 9.61 2.03 -1.48
CA PRO A 47 10.39 1.41 -2.56
C PRO A 47 11.89 1.68 -2.34
N THR A 48 12.45 1.14 -1.26
CA THR A 48 13.84 1.27 -0.85
C THR A 48 14.46 -0.11 -0.64
N PRO A 49 15.80 -0.27 -0.77
CA PRO A 49 16.44 -1.56 -0.48
C PRO A 49 16.14 -2.08 0.93
N LEU A 50 16.17 -1.19 1.93
CA LEU A 50 15.89 -1.54 3.32
C LEU A 50 14.41 -1.92 3.53
N GLY A 51 13.47 -1.14 2.98
CA GLY A 51 12.05 -1.46 3.03
C GLY A 51 11.75 -2.82 2.39
N PHE A 52 12.34 -3.10 1.23
CA PHE A 52 12.18 -4.39 0.53
C PHE A 52 12.79 -5.57 1.27
N ARG A 53 13.90 -5.36 2.00
CA ARG A 53 14.45 -6.39 2.88
C ARG A 53 13.44 -6.84 3.93
N TYR A 54 12.83 -5.89 4.65
CA TYR A 54 11.85 -6.21 5.68
C TYR A 54 10.56 -6.76 5.10
N GLN A 55 10.07 -6.21 4.00
CA GLN A 55 8.89 -6.73 3.29
C GLN A 55 9.12 -8.16 2.78
N ALA A 56 10.32 -8.49 2.28
CA ALA A 56 10.68 -9.85 1.90
C ALA A 56 10.59 -10.83 3.09
N LEU A 57 11.09 -10.41 4.26
CA LEU A 57 11.03 -11.19 5.50
C LEU A 57 9.59 -11.29 6.06
N ASP A 58 8.67 -10.44 5.60
CA ASP A 58 7.23 -10.48 5.90
C ASP A 58 6.41 -11.24 4.81
N GLY A 59 7.10 -11.81 3.80
CA GLY A 59 6.48 -12.64 2.77
C GLY A 59 6.02 -11.92 1.50
N VAL A 60 6.33 -10.64 1.35
CA VAL A 60 5.97 -9.84 0.18
C VAL A 60 6.91 -10.15 -0.99
N THR A 61 6.36 -10.41 -2.17
CA THR A 61 7.10 -10.58 -3.44
C THR A 61 6.88 -9.44 -4.41
N THR A 62 5.83 -8.66 -4.21
CA THR A 62 5.45 -7.54 -5.06
C THR A 62 4.98 -6.37 -4.18
N SER A 63 5.66 -5.24 -4.30
CA SER A 63 5.47 -4.06 -3.46
C SER A 63 5.21 -2.83 -4.34
N LEU A 64 4.04 -2.21 -4.22
CA LEU A 64 3.55 -1.20 -5.15
C LEU A 64 3.23 0.12 -4.43
N GLU A 65 3.61 1.22 -5.04
CA GLU A 65 3.30 2.57 -4.62
C GLU A 65 2.07 3.08 -5.38
N LEU A 66 0.85 2.76 -4.91
CA LEU A 66 -0.34 3.09 -5.67
C LEU A 66 -1.12 4.30 -5.15
N GLU A 67 -1.04 4.63 -3.85
CA GLU A 67 -1.75 5.79 -3.29
C GLU A 67 -1.11 7.12 -3.69
N ALA A 68 0.16 7.34 -3.38
CA ALA A 68 0.86 8.55 -3.77
C ALA A 68 1.32 8.50 -5.23
N GLY A 69 1.70 7.32 -5.69
CA GLY A 69 2.19 7.08 -7.03
C GLY A 69 3.54 7.74 -7.32
N ALA A 70 3.91 7.74 -8.59
CA ALA A 70 5.13 8.40 -9.08
C ALA A 70 4.85 9.14 -10.40
N PHE A 71 5.63 10.19 -10.66
CA PHE A 71 5.70 10.82 -11.97
C PHE A 71 7.09 11.43 -12.19
N PRO A 72 7.79 11.12 -13.32
CA PRO A 72 7.47 10.04 -14.26
C PRO A 72 7.52 8.65 -13.59
N ILE A 73 6.86 7.64 -14.18
CA ILE A 73 6.73 6.29 -13.57
C ILE A 73 8.09 5.66 -13.22
N ALA A 74 9.09 5.84 -14.06
CA ALA A 74 10.44 5.31 -13.81
C ALA A 74 11.06 5.84 -12.51
N ALA A 75 10.59 6.97 -11.98
CA ALA A 75 11.11 7.56 -10.73
C ALA A 75 10.81 6.70 -9.50
N VAL A 76 9.84 5.79 -9.53
CA VAL A 76 9.58 4.83 -8.43
C VAL A 76 10.81 3.98 -8.12
N GLY A 77 11.63 3.69 -9.13
CA GLY A 77 12.89 2.94 -8.98
C GLY A 77 14.12 3.79 -8.63
N ALA A 78 13.96 5.09 -8.35
CA ALA A 78 15.10 6.01 -8.16
C ALA A 78 16.07 5.58 -7.05
N ARG A 79 15.57 4.85 -6.04
CA ARG A 79 16.37 4.31 -4.92
C ARG A 79 16.81 2.86 -5.11
N LEU A 80 16.46 2.22 -6.23
CA LEU A 80 16.69 0.80 -6.54
C LEU A 80 17.73 0.62 -7.68
N GLN A 81 18.71 1.50 -7.78
CA GLN A 81 19.66 1.53 -8.91
C GLN A 81 20.53 0.28 -9.05
N GLU A 82 20.77 -0.43 -7.95
CA GLU A 82 21.52 -1.71 -7.94
C GLU A 82 20.62 -2.92 -8.25
N GLY A 83 19.36 -2.69 -8.63
CA GLY A 83 18.33 -3.70 -8.81
C GLY A 83 17.44 -3.87 -7.60
N SER A 84 16.45 -4.75 -7.71
CA SER A 84 15.40 -4.94 -6.71
C SER A 84 15.28 -6.39 -6.28
N ALA A 85 15.11 -6.62 -4.98
CA ALA A 85 14.78 -7.93 -4.45
C ALA A 85 13.33 -8.34 -4.77
N LEU A 86 12.40 -7.38 -4.74
CA LEU A 86 10.97 -7.57 -4.97
C LEU A 86 10.54 -6.97 -6.30
N ASN A 87 9.44 -7.46 -6.85
CA ASN A 87 8.74 -6.74 -7.92
C ASN A 87 8.20 -5.43 -7.35
N TYR A 88 8.23 -4.37 -8.16
CA TYR A 88 7.77 -3.05 -7.76
C TYR A 88 7.07 -2.34 -8.91
N GLY A 89 6.33 -1.28 -8.61
CA GLY A 89 5.62 -0.47 -9.59
C GLY A 89 4.89 0.67 -8.91
N ALA A 90 4.31 1.57 -9.70
CA ALA A 90 3.55 2.70 -9.18
C ALA A 90 2.33 3.03 -10.03
N SER A 91 1.34 3.67 -9.42
CA SER A 91 0.34 4.47 -10.11
C SER A 91 0.94 5.77 -10.62
N THR A 92 0.23 6.49 -11.49
CA THR A 92 0.58 7.86 -11.87
C THR A 92 0.23 8.80 -10.72
N GLY A 93 1.24 9.41 -10.09
CA GLY A 93 1.09 10.21 -8.88
C GLY A 93 0.50 11.58 -9.17
N TYR A 94 -0.78 11.80 -8.84
CA TYR A 94 -1.44 13.09 -9.08
C TYR A 94 -0.83 14.22 -8.25
N LEU A 95 -0.51 13.97 -6.99
CA LEU A 95 0.16 14.97 -6.14
C LEU A 95 1.53 15.36 -6.71
N SER A 96 2.31 14.41 -7.22
CA SER A 96 3.59 14.69 -7.88
C SER A 96 3.41 15.65 -9.07
N ILE A 97 2.39 15.43 -9.89
CA ILE A 97 2.05 16.32 -11.02
C ILE A 97 1.67 17.72 -10.53
N ARG A 98 0.88 17.84 -9.45
CA ARG A 98 0.56 19.15 -8.85
C ARG A 98 1.80 19.87 -8.33
N LEU A 99 2.70 19.15 -7.65
CA LEU A 99 3.97 19.67 -7.15
C LEU A 99 4.85 20.23 -8.29
N GLU A 100 4.99 19.49 -9.38
CA GLU A 100 5.71 19.95 -10.56
C GLU A 100 5.10 21.24 -11.14
N LEU A 101 3.79 21.23 -11.43
CA LEU A 101 3.11 22.27 -12.19
C LEU A 101 2.80 23.53 -11.36
N MET A 102 2.61 23.42 -10.06
CA MET A 102 2.20 24.52 -9.21
C MET A 102 3.31 25.06 -8.30
N GLN A 103 4.33 24.24 -8.01
CA GLN A 103 5.46 24.62 -7.13
C GLN A 103 6.82 24.55 -7.82
N GLY A 104 6.89 23.98 -9.05
CA GLY A 104 8.17 23.78 -9.74
C GLY A 104 9.07 22.75 -9.05
N THR A 105 8.50 21.83 -8.27
CA THR A 105 9.24 20.80 -7.54
C THR A 105 10.01 19.91 -8.51
N ASN A 106 11.31 19.70 -8.25
CA ASN A 106 12.10 18.73 -8.97
C ASN A 106 11.74 17.31 -8.49
N LEU A 107 10.87 16.63 -9.24
CA LEU A 107 10.37 15.32 -8.88
C LEU A 107 11.48 14.25 -8.81
N ALA A 108 12.49 14.33 -9.66
CA ALA A 108 13.60 13.38 -9.66
C ALA A 108 14.43 13.50 -8.35
N GLU A 109 14.66 14.71 -7.87
CA GLU A 109 15.33 14.93 -6.58
C GLU A 109 14.47 14.47 -5.42
N MET A 110 13.17 14.80 -5.40
CA MET A 110 12.23 14.38 -4.37
C MET A 110 12.17 12.86 -4.26
N MET A 111 11.95 12.16 -5.36
CA MET A 111 11.86 10.70 -5.39
C MET A 111 13.19 10.01 -5.00
N SER A 112 14.33 10.63 -5.29
CA SER A 112 15.64 10.14 -4.83
C SER A 112 15.91 10.41 -3.34
N GLY A 113 15.04 11.17 -2.66
CA GLY A 113 15.18 11.55 -1.25
C GLY A 113 16.12 12.75 -1.02
N LYS A 114 16.46 13.50 -2.07
CA LYS A 114 17.32 14.69 -1.98
C LYS A 114 16.55 16.00 -1.80
N GLY A 115 15.24 15.93 -1.71
CA GLY A 115 14.36 17.07 -1.48
C GLY A 115 13.03 16.62 -0.88
N GLY A 116 12.27 17.56 -0.32
CA GLY A 116 10.93 17.38 0.22
C GLY A 116 9.88 18.18 -0.56
N ALA A 117 8.61 17.90 -0.32
CA ALA A 117 7.51 18.70 -0.79
C ALA A 117 7.17 19.77 0.26
N ASP A 118 7.08 21.04 -0.14
CA ASP A 118 6.53 22.09 0.73
C ASP A 118 5.01 21.86 0.86
N MET A 119 4.57 21.22 1.94
CA MET A 119 3.15 20.96 2.23
C MET A 119 2.34 22.23 2.53
N GLY A 120 3.00 23.38 2.72
CA GLY A 120 2.38 24.70 2.85
C GLY A 120 2.16 25.40 1.53
N GLY A 121 2.76 24.92 0.45
CA GLY A 121 2.80 25.55 -0.85
C GLY A 121 1.52 25.43 -1.69
N PRO A 122 1.54 26.07 -2.88
CA PRO A 122 0.35 26.17 -3.75
C PRO A 122 -0.24 24.82 -4.17
N ALA A 123 0.56 23.77 -4.37
CA ALA A 123 0.05 22.46 -4.73
C ALA A 123 -0.91 21.87 -3.68
N PHE A 124 -0.78 22.26 -2.41
CA PHE A 124 -1.62 21.80 -1.31
C PHE A 124 -2.74 22.78 -0.94
N ARG A 125 -2.62 24.05 -1.29
CA ARG A 125 -3.45 25.12 -0.76
C ARG A 125 -4.29 25.86 -1.80
N GLU A 126 -3.85 25.89 -3.07
CA GLU A 126 -4.47 26.70 -4.10
C GLU A 126 -5.23 25.85 -5.13
N ARG A 127 -6.35 26.39 -5.63
CA ARG A 127 -7.09 25.77 -6.73
C ARG A 127 -6.30 25.90 -8.02
N ALA A 128 -6.30 24.83 -8.81
CA ALA A 128 -5.69 24.86 -10.13
C ALA A 128 -6.54 25.70 -11.11
N SER A 129 -5.90 26.58 -11.87
CA SER A 129 -6.52 27.25 -12.98
C SER A 129 -6.93 26.27 -14.08
N ALA A 130 -7.80 26.70 -15.01
CA ALA A 130 -8.20 25.88 -16.15
C ALA A 130 -6.99 25.43 -17.00
N GLN A 131 -5.97 26.30 -17.16
CA GLN A 131 -4.74 25.97 -17.87
C GLN A 131 -3.92 24.92 -17.12
N GLN A 132 -3.80 25.03 -15.79
CA GLN A 132 -3.10 24.04 -14.97
C GLN A 132 -3.83 22.71 -15.00
N ARG A 133 -5.17 22.68 -14.88
CA ARG A 133 -5.97 21.44 -15.00
C ARG A 133 -5.78 20.75 -16.35
N ALA A 134 -5.74 21.52 -17.45
CA ALA A 134 -5.44 20.96 -18.78
C ALA A 134 -4.03 20.35 -18.85
N ALA A 135 -3.03 20.99 -18.25
CA ALA A 135 -1.68 20.46 -18.17
C ALA A 135 -1.63 19.20 -17.28
N MET A 136 -2.33 19.18 -16.14
CA MET A 136 -2.44 18.01 -15.25
C MET A 136 -3.08 16.81 -15.97
N ARG A 137 -4.17 17.04 -16.76
CA ARG A 137 -4.78 16.01 -17.60
C ARG A 137 -3.74 15.37 -18.52
N SER A 138 -2.98 16.19 -19.26
CA SER A 138 -1.96 15.69 -20.19
C SER A 138 -0.85 14.89 -19.46
N ARG A 139 -0.45 15.32 -18.27
CA ARG A 139 0.54 14.61 -17.46
C ARG A 139 0.00 13.27 -16.91
N LEU A 140 -1.29 13.22 -16.53
CA LEU A 140 -1.93 11.95 -16.14
C LEU A 140 -1.95 10.94 -17.29
N GLU A 141 -2.36 11.40 -18.49
CA GLU A 141 -2.37 10.58 -19.70
C GLU A 141 -0.95 10.10 -20.06
N GLU A 142 0.05 10.99 -19.94
CA GLU A 142 1.47 10.66 -20.12
C GLU A 142 1.93 9.59 -19.12
N GLY A 143 1.63 9.73 -17.83
CA GLY A 143 2.02 8.76 -16.80
C GLY A 143 1.37 7.38 -17.01
N LEU A 144 0.10 7.34 -17.41
CA LEU A 144 -0.56 6.09 -17.79
C LEU A 144 0.09 5.45 -19.04
N ALA A 145 0.46 6.26 -20.04
CA ALA A 145 1.18 5.79 -21.23
C ALA A 145 2.60 5.29 -20.92
N GLN A 146 3.24 5.82 -19.88
CA GLN A 146 4.52 5.31 -19.36
C GLN A 146 4.37 3.99 -18.58
N GLY A 147 3.16 3.48 -18.39
CA GLY A 147 2.86 2.24 -17.71
C GLY A 147 2.45 2.40 -16.25
N GLY A 148 1.89 3.53 -15.87
CA GLY A 148 1.25 3.71 -14.55
C GLY A 148 0.16 2.67 -14.29
N LEU A 149 0.15 2.08 -13.09
CA LEU A 149 -0.79 1.02 -12.68
C LEU A 149 -2.17 1.56 -12.26
N GLY A 150 -2.47 2.78 -12.62
CA GLY A 150 -3.64 3.54 -12.23
C GLY A 150 -3.27 4.99 -11.93
N ILE A 151 -4.13 5.70 -11.20
CA ILE A 151 -3.88 7.06 -10.72
C ILE A 151 -3.88 7.06 -9.19
N GLY A 152 -2.80 7.56 -8.60
CA GLY A 152 -2.68 7.75 -7.15
C GLY A 152 -3.18 9.13 -6.73
N LEU A 153 -4.11 9.19 -5.78
CA LEU A 153 -4.80 10.42 -5.38
C LEU A 153 -4.88 10.55 -3.84
N PRO A 154 -3.86 11.09 -3.16
CA PRO A 154 -3.90 11.37 -1.73
C PRO A 154 -4.76 12.62 -1.43
N LEU A 155 -6.09 12.52 -1.67
CA LEU A 155 -7.02 13.63 -1.75
C LEU A 155 -7.18 14.39 -0.42
N ASP A 156 -7.09 13.72 0.74
CA ASP A 156 -7.21 14.39 2.05
C ASP A 156 -6.10 15.43 2.26
N TYR A 157 -4.89 15.18 1.76
CA TYR A 157 -3.76 16.11 1.87
C TYR A 157 -3.95 17.40 1.07
N ILE A 158 -4.71 17.32 -0.01
CA ILE A 158 -5.01 18.44 -0.93
C ILE A 158 -6.50 18.84 -0.90
N SER A 159 -7.18 18.51 0.19
CA SER A 159 -8.64 18.69 0.34
C SER A 159 -9.15 20.09 0.03
N VAL A 160 -8.40 21.12 0.44
CA VAL A 160 -8.82 22.52 0.25
C VAL A 160 -8.50 23.05 -1.16
N ALA A 161 -7.59 22.40 -1.85
CA ALA A 161 -7.07 22.83 -3.14
C ALA A 161 -7.82 22.22 -4.33
N VAL A 162 -8.27 20.97 -4.20
CA VAL A 162 -8.94 20.23 -5.28
C VAL A 162 -10.45 20.45 -5.21
N ASP A 163 -11.02 21.10 -6.21
CA ASP A 163 -12.46 21.26 -6.34
C ASP A 163 -13.12 20.13 -7.15
N ALA A 164 -14.44 20.17 -7.27
CA ALA A 164 -15.20 19.13 -7.96
C ALA A 164 -14.86 19.01 -9.47
N GLU A 165 -14.48 20.11 -10.13
CA GLU A 165 -14.10 20.10 -11.54
C GLU A 165 -12.75 19.39 -11.74
N GLU A 166 -11.78 19.67 -10.85
CA GLU A 166 -10.48 19.04 -10.86
C GLU A 166 -10.59 17.55 -10.53
N LEU A 167 -11.35 17.19 -9.49
CA LEU A 167 -11.61 15.79 -9.14
C LEU A 167 -12.27 15.03 -10.29
N GLN A 168 -13.28 15.63 -10.93
CA GLN A 168 -13.95 15.03 -12.10
C GLN A 168 -12.97 14.78 -13.24
N MET A 169 -12.08 15.73 -13.53
CA MET A 169 -11.06 15.56 -14.58
C MET A 169 -10.16 14.35 -14.32
N VAL A 170 -9.73 14.11 -13.07
CA VAL A 170 -8.93 12.93 -12.68
C VAL A 170 -9.69 11.64 -12.97
N PHE A 171 -10.97 11.57 -12.58
CA PHE A 171 -11.82 10.40 -12.78
C PHE A 171 -12.18 10.17 -14.26
N GLU A 172 -12.36 11.22 -15.06
CA GLU A 172 -12.56 11.09 -16.51
C GLU A 172 -11.34 10.49 -17.21
N VAL A 173 -10.12 10.92 -16.83
CA VAL A 173 -8.89 10.32 -17.34
C VAL A 173 -8.80 8.84 -16.95
N ALA A 174 -9.07 8.53 -15.71
CA ALA A 174 -9.07 7.16 -15.20
C ALA A 174 -10.06 6.26 -15.98
N ALA A 175 -11.30 6.74 -16.18
CA ALA A 175 -12.33 6.02 -16.94
C ALA A 175 -11.94 5.79 -18.40
N ALA A 176 -11.35 6.80 -19.06
CA ALA A 176 -10.92 6.68 -20.45
C ALA A 176 -9.84 5.62 -20.69
N HIS A 177 -9.07 5.28 -19.65
CA HIS A 177 -7.98 4.30 -19.68
C HIS A 177 -8.30 2.98 -18.97
N ASP A 178 -9.52 2.78 -18.45
CA ASP A 178 -9.87 1.65 -17.56
C ASP A 178 -8.86 1.47 -16.41
N ALA A 179 -8.37 2.60 -15.89
CA ALA A 179 -7.33 2.67 -14.88
C ALA A 179 -7.92 2.96 -13.50
N PRO A 180 -7.61 2.17 -12.46
CA PRO A 180 -8.16 2.43 -11.13
C PRO A 180 -7.59 3.72 -10.52
N VAL A 181 -8.45 4.46 -9.80
CA VAL A 181 -8.04 5.57 -8.93
C VAL A 181 -7.82 5.00 -7.52
N PHE A 182 -6.61 5.04 -7.01
CA PHE A 182 -6.25 4.69 -5.63
C PHE A 182 -6.36 5.97 -4.80
N VAL A 183 -7.34 6.01 -3.91
CA VAL A 183 -7.70 7.28 -3.27
C VAL A 183 -7.67 7.22 -1.75
N HIS A 184 -6.85 8.10 -1.16
CA HIS A 184 -7.01 8.52 0.23
C HIS A 184 -8.15 9.54 0.27
N ILE A 185 -9.32 9.10 0.69
CA ILE A 185 -10.53 9.93 0.66
C ILE A 185 -10.44 11.12 1.63
N ARG A 186 -11.15 12.19 1.36
CA ARG A 186 -11.29 13.30 2.30
C ARG A 186 -11.84 12.80 3.62
N ARG A 187 -11.21 13.21 4.71
CA ARG A 187 -11.60 12.82 6.05
C ARG A 187 -12.43 13.92 6.70
N GLY A 188 -13.65 13.57 7.12
CA GLY A 188 -14.50 14.36 7.99
C GLY A 188 -14.28 14.07 9.47
N MET A 189 -15.28 14.30 10.29
CA MET A 189 -15.32 13.81 11.66
C MET A 189 -15.37 12.28 11.67
N ALA A 190 -14.94 11.65 12.77
CA ALA A 190 -14.97 10.21 12.91
C ALA A 190 -16.33 9.61 12.53
N GLY A 191 -16.37 8.77 11.48
CA GLY A 191 -17.57 8.15 10.95
C GLY A 191 -18.37 8.99 9.96
N ASP A 192 -17.91 10.19 9.58
CA ASP A 192 -18.54 11.00 8.54
C ASP A 192 -18.29 10.39 7.15
N PRO A 193 -19.34 9.93 6.44
CA PRO A 193 -19.18 9.26 5.16
C PRO A 193 -19.02 10.21 3.96
N ALA A 194 -19.03 11.52 4.15
CA ALA A 194 -19.07 12.50 3.06
C ALA A 194 -17.95 12.28 2.02
N GLY A 195 -16.73 12.00 2.46
CA GLY A 195 -15.62 11.72 1.54
C GLY A 195 -15.79 10.43 0.74
N LEU A 196 -16.37 9.38 1.33
CA LEU A 196 -16.66 8.15 0.61
C LEU A 196 -17.83 8.35 -0.38
N VAL A 197 -18.86 9.09 0.02
CA VAL A 197 -20.00 9.46 -0.86
C VAL A 197 -19.48 10.22 -2.09
N GLU A 198 -18.63 11.24 -1.90
CA GLU A 198 -18.01 12.01 -2.99
C GLU A 198 -17.34 11.09 -4.02
N ILE A 199 -16.57 10.12 -3.57
CA ILE A 199 -15.86 9.20 -4.46
C ILE A 199 -16.80 8.20 -5.15
N ILE A 200 -17.78 7.64 -4.44
CA ILE A 200 -18.80 6.76 -5.03
C ILE A 200 -19.59 7.51 -6.10
N ASP A 201 -20.00 8.76 -5.86
CA ASP A 201 -20.74 9.56 -6.82
C ASP A 201 -19.88 9.92 -8.03
N MET A 202 -18.59 10.21 -7.83
CA MET A 202 -17.66 10.46 -8.91
C MET A 202 -17.44 9.20 -9.78
N ALA A 203 -17.23 8.04 -9.15
CA ALA A 203 -17.12 6.76 -9.85
C ALA A 203 -18.41 6.42 -10.63
N ARG A 204 -19.59 6.64 -10.03
CA ARG A 204 -20.89 6.45 -10.69
C ARG A 204 -21.04 7.36 -11.92
N LYS A 205 -20.63 8.62 -11.80
CA LYS A 205 -20.74 9.63 -12.86
C LYS A 205 -19.83 9.34 -14.04
N THR A 206 -18.62 8.87 -13.79
CA THR A 206 -17.57 8.75 -14.80
C THR A 206 -17.39 7.32 -15.30
N GLY A 207 -17.78 6.31 -14.52
CA GLY A 207 -17.49 4.90 -14.78
C GLY A 207 -16.07 4.49 -14.41
N ALA A 208 -15.28 5.36 -13.76
CA ALA A 208 -13.91 5.05 -13.36
C ALA A 208 -13.87 3.94 -12.30
N PRO A 209 -13.00 2.94 -12.44
CA PRO A 209 -12.72 1.99 -11.36
C PRO A 209 -12.05 2.71 -10.18
N VAL A 210 -12.38 2.35 -8.95
CA VAL A 210 -11.83 3.01 -7.77
C VAL A 210 -11.37 2.03 -6.70
N HIS A 211 -10.32 2.40 -5.98
CA HIS A 211 -9.82 1.68 -4.82
C HIS A 211 -9.67 2.63 -3.63
N ILE A 212 -10.41 2.35 -2.55
CA ILE A 212 -10.37 3.16 -1.34
C ILE A 212 -9.22 2.67 -0.46
N CYS A 213 -8.24 3.53 -0.21
CA CYS A 213 -7.08 3.23 0.62
C CYS A 213 -7.45 3.16 2.11
N HIS A 214 -6.78 2.27 2.87
CA HIS A 214 -6.82 2.13 4.34
C HIS A 214 -8.17 2.51 4.99
N LEU A 215 -9.24 1.83 4.58
CA LEU A 215 -10.64 2.19 4.88
C LEU A 215 -10.90 2.47 6.36
N GLN A 216 -10.51 1.56 7.28
CA GLN A 216 -10.79 1.70 8.70
C GLN A 216 -10.08 2.90 9.34
N HIS A 217 -8.96 3.34 8.77
CA HIS A 217 -8.25 4.55 9.16
C HIS A 217 -8.98 5.82 8.74
N SER A 218 -9.71 5.77 7.63
CA SER A 218 -10.54 6.89 7.15
C SER A 218 -11.91 6.91 7.82
N ALA A 219 -12.54 5.75 7.96
CA ALA A 219 -13.88 5.59 8.51
C ALA A 219 -13.96 5.66 10.05
N MET A 220 -12.91 5.19 10.74
CA MET A 220 -12.86 5.10 12.21
C MET A 220 -14.08 4.36 12.77
N LYS A 221 -14.87 4.97 13.66
CA LYS A 221 -16.10 4.37 14.24
C LYS A 221 -17.19 4.06 13.21
N GLY A 222 -17.07 4.58 11.99
CA GLY A 222 -17.96 4.33 10.86
C GLY A 222 -17.54 3.15 9.98
N THR A 223 -16.55 2.34 10.37
CA THR A 223 -16.01 1.24 9.54
C THR A 223 -17.10 0.35 8.95
N GLY A 224 -18.04 -0.14 9.77
CA GLY A 224 -19.13 -1.01 9.30
C GLY A 224 -20.07 -0.31 8.32
N GLU A 225 -20.37 0.97 8.52
CA GLU A 225 -21.20 1.75 7.60
C GLU A 225 -20.50 1.94 6.25
N PHE A 226 -19.23 2.29 6.25
CA PHE A 226 -18.43 2.46 5.02
C PHE A 226 -18.34 1.14 4.24
N LEU A 227 -18.08 0.02 4.91
CA LEU A 227 -18.09 -1.31 4.28
C LEU A 227 -19.45 -1.64 3.66
N ALA A 228 -20.55 -1.33 4.37
CA ALA A 228 -21.89 -1.51 3.84
C ALA A 228 -22.19 -0.60 2.62
N MET A 229 -21.66 0.63 2.60
CA MET A 229 -21.76 1.53 1.45
C MET A 229 -21.01 1.00 0.24
N ILE A 230 -19.79 0.48 0.43
CA ILE A 230 -18.99 -0.15 -0.64
C ILE A 230 -19.71 -1.39 -1.20
N ARG A 231 -20.29 -2.26 -0.35
CA ARG A 231 -21.10 -3.39 -0.82
C ARG A 231 -22.26 -2.94 -1.70
N ARG A 232 -23.04 -1.96 -1.23
CA ARG A 232 -24.16 -1.39 -2.02
C ARG A 232 -23.70 -0.78 -3.34
N ALA A 233 -22.56 -0.11 -3.37
CA ALA A 233 -21.99 0.46 -4.59
C ALA A 233 -21.62 -0.64 -5.60
N ARG A 234 -21.01 -1.74 -5.13
CA ARG A 234 -20.73 -2.93 -5.97
C ARG A 234 -22.01 -3.56 -6.53
N GLU A 235 -23.04 -3.73 -5.71
CA GLU A 235 -24.36 -4.23 -6.12
C GLU A 235 -25.00 -3.35 -7.22
N GLN A 236 -24.70 -2.06 -7.23
CA GLN A 236 -25.12 -1.09 -8.25
C GLN A 236 -24.21 -1.08 -9.48
N GLY A 237 -23.23 -1.97 -9.56
CA GLY A 237 -22.32 -2.10 -10.71
C GLY A 237 -21.14 -1.14 -10.72
N ILE A 238 -20.86 -0.43 -9.61
CA ILE A 238 -19.66 0.40 -9.49
C ILE A 238 -18.45 -0.49 -9.20
N ASP A 239 -17.39 -0.38 -10.01
CA ASP A 239 -16.12 -1.05 -9.75
C ASP A 239 -15.37 -0.36 -8.60
N ILE A 240 -15.64 -0.79 -7.37
CA ILE A 240 -15.05 -0.26 -6.17
C ILE A 240 -14.47 -1.36 -5.29
N THR A 241 -13.21 -1.17 -4.88
CA THR A 241 -12.50 -2.06 -3.96
C THR A 241 -11.92 -1.27 -2.79
N THR A 242 -11.41 -1.96 -1.78
CA THR A 242 -10.79 -1.31 -0.62
C THR A 242 -9.78 -2.21 0.07
N GLU A 243 -8.98 -1.61 0.92
CA GLU A 243 -7.90 -2.23 1.66
C GLU A 243 -7.84 -1.75 3.11
N MET A 244 -7.02 -2.44 3.89
CA MET A 244 -6.72 -2.11 5.28
C MET A 244 -5.28 -2.53 5.64
N PHE A 245 -4.69 -1.94 6.68
CA PHE A 245 -3.48 -2.45 7.32
C PHE A 245 -3.69 -2.72 8.82
N PRO A 246 -3.02 -3.76 9.40
CA PRO A 246 -3.43 -4.32 10.70
C PRO A 246 -2.75 -3.64 11.90
N TYR A 247 -2.52 -2.34 11.85
CA TYR A 247 -1.98 -1.55 12.96
C TYR A 247 -2.92 -0.41 13.33
N ASN A 248 -2.75 0.14 14.51
CA ASN A 248 -3.74 1.01 15.15
C ASN A 248 -3.35 2.49 15.20
N ALA A 249 -2.36 2.89 14.43
CA ALA A 249 -1.96 4.29 14.35
C ALA A 249 -1.69 4.72 12.90
N GLY A 250 -1.95 5.99 12.62
CA GLY A 250 -1.51 6.68 11.43
C GLY A 250 -0.15 7.35 11.67
N THR A 251 0.60 7.56 10.59
CA THR A 251 1.89 8.26 10.62
C THR A 251 1.93 9.28 9.49
N THR A 252 2.23 10.52 9.82
CA THR A 252 2.37 11.60 8.83
C THR A 252 3.19 12.75 9.41
N ALA A 253 3.57 13.74 8.58
CA ALA A 253 4.24 14.93 9.05
C ALA A 253 3.35 15.75 10.01
N ILE A 254 3.95 16.34 11.04
CA ILE A 254 3.22 17.20 12.00
C ILE A 254 2.60 18.43 11.33
N SER A 255 3.10 18.85 10.15
CA SER A 255 2.54 19.93 9.32
C SER A 255 1.38 19.52 8.43
N ALA A 256 1.04 18.21 8.36
CA ALA A 256 -0.03 17.71 7.50
C ALA A 256 -1.35 18.47 7.69
N ALA A 257 -2.12 18.61 6.60
CA ALA A 257 -3.32 19.43 6.56
C ALA A 257 -4.38 19.05 7.61
N VAL A 258 -4.47 17.77 7.97
CA VAL A 258 -5.38 17.28 9.01
C VAL A 258 -5.12 17.94 10.37
N PHE A 259 -3.85 18.18 10.71
CA PHE A 259 -3.45 18.83 11.96
C PHE A 259 -3.65 20.36 11.98
N SER A 260 -4.05 20.96 10.85
CA SER A 260 -4.52 22.37 10.81
C SER A 260 -6.02 22.50 11.06
N ARG A 261 -6.71 21.39 11.25
CA ARG A 261 -8.14 21.27 11.56
C ARG A 261 -8.32 20.91 13.04
N ASP A 262 -9.53 20.73 13.50
CA ASP A 262 -9.81 20.17 14.84
C ASP A 262 -9.53 18.66 14.86
N TRP A 263 -8.24 18.31 14.76
CA TRP A 263 -7.78 16.93 14.63
C TRP A 263 -8.09 16.08 15.86
N GLN A 264 -8.13 16.70 17.06
CA GLN A 264 -8.48 15.99 18.28
C GLN A 264 -9.93 15.47 18.22
N ALA A 265 -10.86 16.30 17.74
CA ALA A 265 -12.24 15.88 17.52
C ALA A 265 -12.38 14.95 16.31
N ILE A 266 -11.60 15.14 15.23
CA ILE A 266 -11.60 14.27 14.04
C ILE A 266 -11.19 12.84 14.41
N PHE A 267 -10.13 12.67 15.17
CA PHE A 267 -9.58 11.36 15.52
C PHE A 267 -10.13 10.81 16.86
N ASP A 268 -10.87 11.61 17.63
CA ASP A 268 -11.32 11.28 18.99
C ASP A 268 -10.15 10.91 19.92
N ILE A 269 -9.08 11.74 19.90
CA ILE A 269 -7.85 11.56 20.66
C ILE A 269 -7.37 12.88 21.29
N SER A 270 -6.37 12.78 22.15
CA SER A 270 -5.69 13.90 22.80
C SER A 270 -4.21 14.00 22.35
N TYR A 271 -3.49 15.01 22.80
CA TYR A 271 -2.05 15.11 22.62
C TYR A 271 -1.30 13.88 23.15
N GLN A 272 -1.78 13.27 24.26
CA GLN A 272 -1.17 12.09 24.86
C GLN A 272 -1.26 10.82 24.00
N ASP A 273 -2.15 10.81 23.00
CA ASP A 273 -2.29 9.69 22.06
C ASP A 273 -1.39 9.84 20.83
N VAL A 274 -0.61 10.93 20.78
CA VAL A 274 0.33 11.22 19.69
C VAL A 274 1.75 11.16 20.22
N GLU A 275 2.66 10.58 19.44
CA GLU A 275 4.08 10.52 19.77
C GLU A 275 4.95 11.04 18.64
N TRP A 276 6.10 11.60 19.00
CA TRP A 276 7.15 11.97 18.05
C TRP A 276 7.82 10.70 17.53
N ALA A 277 7.72 10.43 16.23
CA ALA A 277 8.17 9.17 15.65
C ALA A 277 9.66 8.86 15.91
N ALA A 278 10.51 9.88 15.94
CA ALA A 278 11.95 9.71 16.15
C ALA A 278 12.34 9.30 17.58
N THR A 279 11.51 9.62 18.60
CA THR A 279 11.88 9.40 20.01
C THR A 279 10.86 8.60 20.81
N GLY A 280 9.62 8.47 20.31
CA GLY A 280 8.49 7.89 21.04
C GLY A 280 7.95 8.79 22.16
N GLU A 281 8.41 10.06 22.24
CA GLU A 281 7.92 11.02 23.22
C GLU A 281 6.45 11.38 22.96
N ARG A 282 5.60 11.26 23.99
CA ARG A 282 4.20 11.68 23.93
C ARG A 282 4.08 13.19 24.07
N PHE A 283 3.12 13.77 23.38
CA PHE A 283 2.91 15.22 23.37
C PHE A 283 2.04 15.69 24.53
N ASP A 284 2.31 16.91 24.95
CA ASP A 284 1.34 17.86 25.51
C ASP A 284 1.14 19.02 24.50
N GLN A 285 0.23 19.92 24.79
CA GLN A 285 -0.06 21.05 23.90
C GLN A 285 1.19 21.91 23.63
N GLY A 286 1.98 22.21 24.65
CA GLY A 286 3.17 23.08 24.51
C GLY A 286 4.26 22.44 23.65
N THR A 287 4.52 21.16 23.85
CA THR A 287 5.48 20.38 23.07
C THR A 287 5.01 20.24 21.62
N TRP A 288 3.70 20.00 21.40
CA TRP A 288 3.10 19.94 20.07
C TRP A 288 3.29 21.24 19.28
N GLU A 289 2.89 22.38 19.88
CA GLU A 289 3.00 23.68 19.23
C GLU A 289 4.47 24.07 18.93
N ARG A 290 5.39 23.74 19.83
CA ARG A 290 6.81 23.94 19.64
C ARG A 290 7.35 23.10 18.47
N LYS A 291 7.12 21.79 18.47
CA LYS A 291 7.60 20.87 17.41
C LYS A 291 7.03 21.24 16.05
N ARG A 292 5.75 21.58 15.99
CA ARG A 292 5.10 22.00 14.74
C ARG A 292 5.72 23.25 14.13
N ARG A 293 6.21 24.17 14.95
CA ARG A 293 6.89 25.38 14.52
C ARG A 293 8.35 25.14 14.14
N GLU A 294 9.06 24.34 14.93
CA GLU A 294 10.51 24.16 14.83
C GLU A 294 10.92 23.03 13.88
N GLU A 295 10.10 21.98 13.79
CA GLU A 295 10.36 20.78 12.99
C GLU A 295 9.12 20.37 12.17
N PRO A 296 8.60 21.22 11.26
CA PRO A 296 7.33 21.00 10.56
C PRO A 296 7.32 19.72 9.68
N GLU A 297 8.47 19.28 9.20
CA GLU A 297 8.65 18.06 8.40
C GLU A 297 8.75 16.79 9.27
N GLY A 298 8.80 16.95 10.60
CA GLY A 298 8.94 15.84 11.51
C GLY A 298 7.70 14.95 11.55
N MET A 299 7.92 13.66 11.66
CA MET A 299 6.84 12.65 11.64
C MET A 299 6.25 12.43 13.03
N VAL A 300 4.94 12.28 13.08
CA VAL A 300 4.20 11.91 14.27
C VAL A 300 3.42 10.62 14.05
N ILE A 301 3.31 9.80 15.09
CA ILE A 301 2.49 8.60 15.14
C ILE A 301 1.29 8.91 16.03
N HIS A 302 0.08 8.84 15.50
CA HIS A 302 -1.15 9.14 16.23
C HIS A 302 -2.02 7.88 16.32
N HIS A 303 -2.25 7.44 17.58
CA HIS A 303 -2.92 6.18 17.91
C HIS A 303 -4.43 6.40 18.05
N TYR A 304 -5.19 6.20 16.98
CA TYR A 304 -6.63 6.46 16.95
C TYR A 304 -7.48 5.28 16.50
N VAL A 305 -6.90 4.29 15.82
CA VAL A 305 -7.65 3.16 15.31
C VAL A 305 -7.88 2.13 16.41
N LYS A 306 -9.13 1.71 16.58
CA LYS A 306 -9.51 0.71 17.57
C LYS A 306 -9.46 -0.68 16.96
N GLU A 307 -8.96 -1.65 17.70
CA GLU A 307 -8.84 -3.05 17.28
C GLU A 307 -10.16 -3.66 16.76
N ALA A 308 -11.31 -3.22 17.27
CA ALA A 308 -12.61 -3.66 16.79
C ALA A 308 -12.81 -3.30 15.30
N TRP A 309 -12.37 -2.13 14.86
CA TRP A 309 -12.48 -1.69 13.47
C TRP A 309 -11.56 -2.49 12.53
N THR A 310 -10.36 -2.83 13.04
CA THR A 310 -9.41 -3.69 12.34
C THR A 310 -9.98 -5.08 12.13
N ARG A 311 -10.59 -5.68 13.17
CA ARG A 311 -11.25 -7.00 13.05
C ARG A 311 -12.43 -6.96 12.09
N GLU A 312 -13.27 -5.93 12.18
CA GLU A 312 -14.41 -5.74 11.28
C GLU A 312 -13.96 -5.65 9.81
N ALA A 313 -12.92 -4.88 9.51
CA ALA A 313 -12.36 -4.77 8.17
C ALA A 313 -11.73 -6.09 7.69
N LEU A 314 -11.03 -6.83 8.56
CA LEU A 314 -10.47 -8.15 8.21
C LEU A 314 -11.54 -9.19 7.90
N GLN A 315 -12.68 -9.17 8.60
CA GLN A 315 -13.78 -10.11 8.38
C GLN A 315 -14.58 -9.79 7.10
N GLU A 316 -14.54 -8.56 6.62
CA GLU A 316 -15.29 -8.16 5.43
C GLU A 316 -14.74 -8.81 4.16
N PRO A 317 -15.57 -9.54 3.38
CA PRO A 317 -15.15 -10.09 2.10
C PRO A 317 -14.67 -9.02 1.12
N GLY A 318 -13.54 -9.30 0.44
CA GLY A 318 -13.01 -8.41 -0.59
C GLY A 318 -12.26 -7.16 -0.09
N VAL A 319 -12.03 -7.04 1.22
CA VAL A 319 -11.05 -6.09 1.77
C VAL A 319 -9.66 -6.70 1.64
N MET A 320 -8.71 -5.97 1.06
CA MET A 320 -7.33 -6.40 0.85
C MET A 320 -6.45 -6.00 2.04
N VAL A 321 -5.34 -6.71 2.23
CA VAL A 321 -4.33 -6.37 3.23
C VAL A 321 -3.17 -5.68 2.55
N VAL A 322 -2.72 -4.56 3.13
CA VAL A 322 -1.59 -3.74 2.66
C VAL A 322 -0.71 -3.33 3.84
N THR A 323 0.35 -2.59 3.57
CA THR A 323 1.22 -2.07 4.62
C THR A 323 1.01 -0.59 4.95
N ASP A 324 0.78 0.27 3.98
CA ASP A 324 0.87 1.73 4.12
C ASP A 324 2.22 2.14 4.77
N GLY A 325 3.29 1.43 4.33
CA GLY A 325 4.62 1.56 4.91
C GLY A 325 5.33 2.82 4.45
N THR A 326 5.82 3.62 5.40
CA THR A 326 6.63 4.82 5.09
C THR A 326 8.03 4.45 4.60
N PRO A 327 8.76 5.35 3.89
CA PRO A 327 10.09 5.05 3.37
C PRO A 327 11.10 4.67 4.45
N ALA A 328 11.55 3.41 4.46
CA ALA A 328 12.61 2.94 5.32
C ALA A 328 13.97 3.14 4.62
N VAL A 329 14.70 4.17 5.01
CA VAL A 329 15.99 4.53 4.36
C VAL A 329 17.21 4.21 5.22
N SER A 330 17.02 4.13 6.54
CA SER A 330 18.05 3.78 7.54
C SER A 330 17.36 3.23 8.77
N GLU A 331 17.98 2.25 9.44
CA GLU A 331 17.50 1.72 10.73
C GLU A 331 17.65 2.72 11.89
N GLU A 332 18.39 3.82 11.68
CA GLU A 332 18.52 4.92 12.64
C GLU A 332 17.33 5.88 12.62
N ILE A 333 16.52 5.84 11.56
CA ILE A 333 15.33 6.70 11.39
C ILE A 333 14.09 5.86 11.65
N GLY A 334 13.42 6.12 12.77
CA GLY A 334 12.20 5.39 13.14
C GLY A 334 11.12 5.46 12.06
N VAL A 335 10.53 4.33 11.74
CA VAL A 335 9.38 4.18 10.84
C VAL A 335 8.23 3.50 11.59
N PRO A 336 6.98 3.64 11.19
CA PRO A 336 5.89 2.88 11.81
C PRO A 336 5.99 1.39 11.44
N PRO A 337 5.53 0.50 12.33
CA PRO A 337 5.72 -0.95 12.21
C PRO A 337 5.00 -1.59 11.02
N GLN A 338 3.94 -0.97 10.50
CA GLN A 338 3.13 -1.56 9.44
C GLN A 338 3.91 -1.87 8.15
N GLY A 339 4.93 -1.08 7.81
CA GLY A 339 5.79 -1.35 6.66
C GLY A 339 6.72 -2.55 6.82
N ILE A 340 6.76 -3.14 8.03
CA ILE A 340 7.71 -4.18 8.43
C ILE A 340 7.03 -5.53 8.67
N GLY A 341 5.81 -5.56 9.26
CA GLY A 341 5.23 -6.80 9.79
C GLY A 341 3.74 -7.00 9.57
N SER A 342 3.10 -6.31 8.61
CA SER A 342 1.64 -6.36 8.41
C SER A 342 1.14 -7.76 8.04
N TYR A 343 1.84 -8.48 7.19
CA TYR A 343 1.39 -9.77 6.67
C TYR A 343 1.55 -10.88 7.72
N ALA A 344 2.70 -10.93 8.37
CA ALA A 344 2.93 -11.86 9.48
C ALA A 344 2.00 -11.60 10.66
N ARG A 345 1.69 -10.32 10.96
CA ARG A 345 0.71 -9.95 11.98
C ARG A 345 -0.68 -10.50 11.68
N VAL A 346 -1.14 -10.40 10.43
CA VAL A 346 -2.45 -10.98 10.05
C VAL A 346 -2.42 -12.49 10.23
N LEU A 347 -1.39 -13.17 9.77
CA LEU A 347 -1.30 -14.64 9.84
C LEU A 347 -1.08 -15.14 11.28
N GLY A 348 -0.21 -14.50 12.05
CA GLY A 348 0.07 -14.89 13.42
C GLY A 348 -1.06 -14.53 14.37
N ARG A 349 -1.35 -13.23 14.49
CA ARG A 349 -2.31 -12.73 15.46
C ARG A 349 -3.75 -13.01 15.06
N TYR A 350 -4.18 -12.56 13.88
CA TYR A 350 -5.61 -12.57 13.54
C TYR A 350 -6.10 -13.92 12.99
N VAL A 351 -5.23 -14.70 12.33
CA VAL A 351 -5.59 -16.05 11.87
C VAL A 351 -5.35 -17.09 12.98
N ARG A 352 -4.09 -17.25 13.43
CA ARG A 352 -3.73 -18.33 14.35
C ARG A 352 -4.23 -18.08 15.79
N GLU A 353 -3.93 -16.92 16.37
CA GLU A 353 -4.19 -16.67 17.79
C GLU A 353 -5.63 -16.25 18.07
N GLU A 354 -6.15 -15.27 17.33
CA GLU A 354 -7.48 -14.69 17.56
C GLU A 354 -8.59 -15.33 16.72
N GLN A 355 -8.25 -16.10 15.66
CA GLN A 355 -9.19 -16.78 14.76
C GLN A 355 -10.27 -15.83 14.18
N VAL A 356 -9.88 -14.60 13.85
CA VAL A 356 -10.76 -13.58 13.27
C VAL A 356 -11.20 -13.96 11.86
N LEU A 357 -10.29 -14.61 11.11
CA LEU A 357 -10.53 -15.15 9.77
C LEU A 357 -9.72 -16.44 9.57
N ASP A 358 -10.11 -17.28 8.62
CA ASP A 358 -9.35 -18.48 8.28
C ASP A 358 -8.14 -18.19 7.39
N LEU A 359 -7.20 -19.12 7.34
CA LEU A 359 -5.96 -18.98 6.56
C LEU A 359 -6.22 -18.81 5.05
N PRO A 360 -7.09 -19.60 4.39
CA PRO A 360 -7.38 -19.40 2.97
C PRO A 360 -7.91 -18.00 2.65
N THR A 361 -8.83 -17.48 3.47
CA THR A 361 -9.37 -16.11 3.33
C THR A 361 -8.28 -15.06 3.52
N ALA A 362 -7.41 -15.22 4.50
CA ALA A 362 -6.28 -14.31 4.71
C ALA A 362 -5.35 -14.29 3.49
N LEU A 363 -4.99 -15.47 2.98
CA LEU A 363 -4.13 -15.58 1.79
C LEU A 363 -4.79 -14.97 0.56
N GLU A 364 -6.11 -15.15 0.35
CA GLU A 364 -6.83 -14.51 -0.75
C GLU A 364 -6.73 -12.97 -0.69
N LYS A 365 -6.90 -12.39 0.51
CA LYS A 365 -6.80 -10.93 0.76
C LYS A 365 -5.40 -10.37 0.52
N MET A 366 -4.37 -11.19 0.63
CA MET A 366 -2.96 -10.81 0.48
C MET A 366 -2.39 -11.11 -0.92
N THR A 367 -3.08 -11.90 -1.74
CA THR A 367 -2.53 -12.43 -2.99
C THR A 367 -3.47 -12.26 -4.18
N LEU A 368 -4.56 -13.03 -4.23
CA LEU A 368 -5.45 -13.09 -5.39
C LEU A 368 -6.27 -11.80 -5.58
N LEU A 369 -6.80 -11.22 -4.50
CA LEU A 369 -7.59 -9.99 -4.59
C LEU A 369 -6.75 -8.81 -5.07
N PRO A 370 -5.55 -8.52 -4.51
CA PRO A 370 -4.65 -7.50 -5.05
C PRO A 370 -4.29 -7.73 -6.52
N ALA A 371 -3.98 -8.98 -6.90
CA ALA A 371 -3.67 -9.29 -8.30
C ALA A 371 -4.87 -8.97 -9.23
N ARG A 372 -6.08 -9.41 -8.86
CA ARG A 372 -7.30 -9.16 -9.62
C ARG A 372 -7.61 -7.68 -9.81
N ARG A 373 -7.32 -6.85 -8.78
CA ARG A 373 -7.52 -5.39 -8.87
C ARG A 373 -6.75 -4.77 -10.03
N LEU A 374 -5.58 -5.33 -10.37
CA LEU A 374 -4.67 -4.79 -11.36
C LEU A 374 -4.71 -5.51 -12.72
N GLU A 375 -5.47 -6.61 -12.88
CA GLU A 375 -5.49 -7.40 -14.12
C GLU A 375 -6.01 -6.63 -15.35
N SER A 376 -6.90 -5.65 -15.15
CA SER A 376 -7.42 -4.83 -16.23
C SER A 376 -6.37 -3.89 -16.77
N VAL A 377 -5.66 -3.19 -15.89
CA VAL A 377 -4.65 -2.19 -16.26
C VAL A 377 -3.29 -2.81 -16.60
N ALA A 378 -2.93 -3.94 -15.97
CA ALA A 378 -1.64 -4.60 -16.15
C ALA A 378 -1.79 -6.12 -16.30
N PRO A 379 -1.80 -6.68 -17.53
CA PRO A 379 -2.03 -8.10 -17.79
C PRO A 379 -1.05 -9.06 -17.09
N VAL A 380 0.13 -8.57 -16.68
CA VAL A 380 1.09 -9.37 -15.92
C VAL A 380 0.51 -9.91 -14.62
N PHE A 381 -0.44 -9.20 -14.00
CA PHE A 381 -1.09 -9.62 -12.75
C PHE A 381 -2.00 -10.84 -12.92
N ARG A 382 -2.39 -11.21 -14.13
CA ARG A 382 -3.09 -12.48 -14.41
C ARG A 382 -2.23 -13.71 -14.06
N ARG A 383 -0.93 -13.55 -13.90
CA ARG A 383 0.01 -14.61 -13.52
C ARG A 383 0.54 -14.47 -12.10
N LYS A 384 0.14 -13.43 -11.35
CA LYS A 384 0.56 -13.19 -9.95
C LYS A 384 -0.55 -13.52 -8.95
N GLY A 385 -0.18 -13.67 -7.70
CA GLY A 385 -1.12 -13.92 -6.61
C GLY A 385 -1.83 -15.28 -6.66
N ARG A 386 -1.26 -16.28 -7.38
CA ARG A 386 -1.86 -17.62 -7.55
C ARG A 386 -0.81 -18.69 -7.71
N LEU A 387 -1.11 -19.87 -7.14
CA LEU A 387 -0.38 -21.11 -7.40
C LEU A 387 -1.14 -21.88 -8.48
N GLN A 388 -0.71 -21.74 -9.73
CA GLN A 388 -1.21 -22.51 -10.88
C GLN A 388 -0.12 -22.64 -11.93
N GLU A 389 -0.19 -23.69 -12.75
CA GLU A 389 0.74 -23.86 -13.86
C GLU A 389 0.72 -22.65 -14.80
N GLY A 390 1.91 -22.21 -15.21
CA GLY A 390 2.10 -21.02 -16.02
C GLY A 390 2.13 -19.70 -15.25
N ALA A 391 1.76 -19.68 -13.97
CA ALA A 391 1.90 -18.48 -13.12
C ALA A 391 3.38 -18.16 -12.86
N ASP A 392 3.66 -16.90 -12.56
CA ASP A 392 5.01 -16.49 -12.14
C ASP A 392 5.34 -17.20 -10.82
N ALA A 393 6.58 -17.70 -10.67
CA ALA A 393 7.04 -18.36 -9.46
C ALA A 393 7.43 -17.33 -8.39
N ASP A 394 6.46 -16.50 -8.01
CA ASP A 394 6.50 -15.61 -6.85
C ASP A 394 5.80 -16.35 -5.71
N ILE A 395 6.58 -16.87 -4.77
CA ILE A 395 6.11 -17.85 -3.79
C ILE A 395 6.63 -17.48 -2.40
N THR A 396 5.72 -17.53 -1.43
CA THR A 396 6.04 -17.42 0.00
C THR A 396 5.83 -18.77 0.68
N VAL A 397 6.85 -19.24 1.39
CA VAL A 397 6.78 -20.47 2.19
C VAL A 397 7.00 -20.11 3.65
N PHE A 398 6.04 -20.41 4.50
CA PHE A 398 6.08 -20.03 5.90
C PHE A 398 5.61 -21.14 6.84
N ASP A 399 6.06 -21.06 8.07
CA ASP A 399 5.64 -21.90 9.18
C ASP A 399 4.30 -21.37 9.74
N PRO A 400 3.19 -22.09 9.59
CA PRO A 400 1.89 -21.61 10.08
C PRO A 400 1.81 -21.51 11.60
N ASP A 401 2.61 -22.29 12.34
CA ASP A 401 2.63 -22.30 13.79
C ASP A 401 3.56 -21.21 14.35
N GLY A 402 4.58 -20.80 13.58
CA GLY A 402 5.61 -19.87 14.01
C GLY A 402 5.51 -18.46 13.41
N ILE A 403 4.67 -18.23 12.38
CA ILE A 403 4.61 -16.91 11.73
C ILE A 403 4.01 -15.85 12.65
N ILE A 404 4.73 -14.73 12.83
CA ILE A 404 4.33 -13.60 13.66
C ILE A 404 5.17 -12.36 13.35
N ASP A 405 4.60 -11.17 13.50
CA ASP A 405 5.34 -9.91 13.54
C ASP A 405 6.11 -9.75 14.86
N ARG A 406 7.28 -9.11 14.81
CA ARG A 406 8.08 -8.73 15.99
C ARG A 406 8.22 -7.23 16.13
N THR A 407 7.90 -6.52 15.07
CA THR A 407 8.00 -5.06 15.00
C THR A 407 7.06 -4.37 15.99
N THR A 408 7.52 -3.26 16.54
CA THR A 408 6.74 -2.40 17.43
C THR A 408 6.92 -0.92 17.03
N TYR A 409 6.10 -0.02 17.56
CA TYR A 409 6.30 1.41 17.34
C TYR A 409 7.61 1.95 17.91
N ARG A 410 8.21 1.28 18.91
CA ARG A 410 9.48 1.66 19.52
C ARG A 410 10.68 1.00 18.88
N GLU A 411 10.52 -0.23 18.45
CA GLU A 411 11.54 -1.05 17.81
C GLU A 411 11.00 -1.55 16.48
N PRO A 412 10.89 -0.66 15.46
CA PRO A 412 10.23 -1.01 14.22
C PRO A 412 11.03 -2.00 13.37
N PHE A 413 12.35 -1.95 13.42
CA PHE A 413 13.22 -2.78 12.59
C PHE A 413 13.46 -4.18 13.17
N GLN A 414 12.38 -4.83 13.59
CA GLN A 414 12.35 -6.23 13.99
C GLN A 414 11.68 -7.04 12.89
N ALA A 415 12.46 -7.88 12.20
CA ALA A 415 11.92 -8.71 11.13
C ALA A 415 10.86 -9.67 11.63
N SER A 416 9.85 -9.95 10.80
CA SER A 416 8.87 -11.00 11.05
C SER A 416 9.54 -12.37 11.14
N GLU A 417 9.00 -13.24 11.97
CA GLU A 417 9.41 -14.63 12.08
C GLU A 417 8.47 -15.55 11.32
N GLY A 418 8.94 -16.73 10.94
CA GLY A 418 8.13 -17.78 10.32
C GLY A 418 8.19 -17.84 8.80
N VAL A 419 8.56 -16.78 8.08
CA VAL A 419 8.85 -16.87 6.63
C VAL A 419 10.16 -17.64 6.44
N ARG A 420 10.06 -18.84 5.86
CA ARG A 420 11.21 -19.74 5.68
C ARG A 420 11.86 -19.53 4.32
N TYR A 421 11.07 -19.38 3.26
CA TYR A 421 11.58 -19.16 1.91
C TYR A 421 10.69 -18.14 1.20
N LEU A 422 11.32 -17.28 0.43
CA LEU A 422 10.67 -16.36 -0.49
C LEU A 422 11.33 -16.46 -1.86
N LEU A 423 10.53 -16.70 -2.88
CA LEU A 423 10.98 -16.73 -4.26
C LEU A 423 10.31 -15.62 -5.06
N VAL A 424 11.09 -14.92 -5.87
CA VAL A 424 10.62 -13.96 -6.87
C VAL A 424 11.16 -14.41 -8.23
N HIS A 425 10.25 -14.62 -9.19
CA HIS A 425 10.58 -15.23 -10.48
C HIS A 425 11.40 -16.54 -10.34
N GLY A 426 11.04 -17.39 -9.37
CA GLY A 426 11.69 -18.66 -9.10
C GLY A 426 13.09 -18.57 -8.49
N ARG A 427 13.56 -17.39 -8.09
CA ARG A 427 14.87 -17.19 -7.46
C ARG A 427 14.67 -16.83 -5.99
N PHE A 428 15.44 -17.47 -5.11
CA PHE A 428 15.38 -17.17 -3.68
C PHE A 428 15.78 -15.73 -3.40
N VAL A 429 14.96 -15.08 -2.57
CA VAL A 429 15.19 -13.78 -1.92
C VAL A 429 15.34 -13.99 -0.42
N VAL A 430 14.54 -14.91 0.15
CA VAL A 430 14.72 -15.40 1.52
C VAL A 430 14.96 -16.90 1.45
N ARG A 431 15.97 -17.39 2.17
CA ARG A 431 16.28 -18.82 2.31
C ARG A 431 16.56 -19.16 3.76
N GLU A 432 15.84 -20.17 4.29
CA GLU A 432 15.93 -20.59 5.69
C GLU A 432 15.75 -19.43 6.69
N GLY A 433 14.79 -18.52 6.38
CA GLY A 433 14.49 -17.35 7.20
C GLY A 433 15.52 -16.22 7.10
N LYS A 434 16.48 -16.28 6.19
CA LYS A 434 17.51 -15.25 6.00
C LYS A 434 17.35 -14.56 4.65
N PHE A 435 17.35 -13.23 4.67
CA PHE A 435 17.39 -12.42 3.46
C PHE A 435 18.73 -12.58 2.74
N LEU A 436 18.70 -12.72 1.42
CA LEU A 436 19.88 -12.86 0.56
C LEU A 436 20.25 -11.48 0.01
N GLU A 437 21.29 -10.87 0.55
CA GLU A 437 21.68 -9.48 0.27
C GLU A 437 21.95 -9.19 -1.22
N ASP A 438 22.40 -10.19 -1.99
CA ASP A 438 22.74 -10.05 -3.42
C ASP A 438 21.56 -10.44 -4.35
N ALA A 439 20.43 -10.88 -3.80
CA ALA A 439 19.31 -11.31 -4.63
C ALA A 439 18.56 -10.10 -5.21
N ARG A 440 18.51 -10.00 -6.55
CA ARG A 440 17.86 -8.91 -7.29
C ARG A 440 16.99 -9.43 -8.45
N PRO A 441 16.07 -10.40 -8.19
CA PRO A 441 15.20 -10.93 -9.25
C PRO A 441 14.00 -10.03 -9.56
N GLY A 442 13.70 -9.04 -8.72
CA GLY A 442 12.56 -8.16 -8.84
C GLY A 442 12.58 -7.27 -10.08
N ARG A 443 11.43 -6.92 -10.57
CA ARG A 443 11.25 -6.15 -11.81
C ARG A 443 10.27 -5.02 -11.61
N LEU A 444 10.45 -3.93 -12.37
CA LEU A 444 9.43 -2.91 -12.53
C LEU A 444 8.23 -3.52 -13.27
N LEU A 445 7.07 -3.47 -12.62
CA LEU A 445 5.79 -3.87 -13.22
C LEU A 445 5.08 -2.61 -13.73
N THR A 446 4.66 -2.68 -14.98
CA THR A 446 3.99 -1.56 -15.64
C THR A 446 2.62 -1.98 -16.15
N GLY A 447 1.74 -1.01 -16.30
CA GLY A 447 0.48 -1.13 -16.99
C GLY A 447 0.67 -1.39 -18.50
N ARG A 448 -0.45 -1.47 -19.21
CA ARG A 448 -0.42 -1.56 -20.66
C ARG A 448 0.23 -0.28 -21.20
N THR A 449 1.29 -0.43 -21.96
CA THR A 449 1.78 0.65 -22.82
C THR A 449 1.00 0.62 -24.13
N PRO A 450 0.63 1.76 -24.70
CA PRO A 450 -0.12 1.86 -25.95
C PRO A 450 0.55 1.14 -27.12
#